data_e9f95ca3ef04091a72e7fcd9aaf81e23
#
_entry.id   e9f95ca3ef04091a72e7fcd9aaf81e23
#
_cell.length_a   1.000
_cell.length_b   1.000
_cell.length_c   1.000
_cell.angle_alpha   90.00
_cell.angle_beta   90.00
_cell.angle_gamma   90.00
#
_symmetry.space_group_name_H-M   'P 1'
#
loop_
_entity.id
_entity.type
_entity.pdbx_description
1 polymer ?
#
loop_
_entity_poly.entity_id
_entity_poly.type
_entity_poly.pdbx_seq_one_letter_code
_entity_poly.pdbx_strand_id
1 'polypeptide(L)'
;GIVERTAIDTAQIGRGELTGAETVSMNCFGFTPALFPALDEQLADFLRTRGNEPKSEFYLPAAVSTMIARREATVQVLPTTGDWFGVTNRDDRPRVVASLAALVHRGEYPARLF
;
A
#
# COMPACT_ATOMS: atom_id res chain seq x y z
N GLY A 1 -6.94 1.95 11.95
CA GLY A 1 -5.69 1.27 11.56
C GLY A 1 -5.71 0.87 10.10
N ILE A 2 -4.57 0.47 9.59
CA ILE A 2 -4.40 -0.09 8.24
C ILE A 2 -4.32 -1.61 8.41
N VAL A 3 -5.10 -2.35 7.61
CA VAL A 3 -5.16 -3.82 7.71
C VAL A 3 -4.75 -4.41 6.38
N GLU A 4 -3.76 -5.31 6.42
CA GLU A 4 -3.39 -6.12 5.27
C GLU A 4 -4.46 -7.21 5.06
N ARG A 5 -4.95 -7.34 3.84
CA ARG A 5 -5.84 -8.42 3.43
C ARG A 5 -5.24 -9.16 2.25
N THR A 6 -5.12 -10.46 2.38
CA THR A 6 -4.58 -11.35 1.34
C THR A 6 -5.71 -12.17 0.71
N ALA A 7 -5.47 -12.71 -0.47
CA ALA A 7 -6.40 -13.59 -1.18
C ALA A 7 -7.80 -12.99 -1.36
N ILE A 8 -7.86 -11.69 -1.71
CA ILE A 8 -9.13 -11.01 -2.00
C ILE A 8 -9.71 -11.54 -3.31
N ASP A 9 -10.97 -11.96 -3.27
CA ASP A 9 -11.72 -12.38 -4.45
C ASP A 9 -13.10 -11.70 -4.49
N THR A 10 -13.73 -11.70 -5.66
CA THR A 10 -15.05 -11.09 -5.87
C THR A 10 -16.17 -11.82 -5.13
N ALA A 11 -15.99 -13.09 -4.76
CA ALA A 11 -16.97 -13.84 -4.01
C ALA A 11 -17.12 -13.30 -2.58
N GLN A 12 -16.11 -12.64 -2.03
CA GLN A 12 -16.18 -11.98 -0.71
C GLN A 12 -17.19 -10.84 -0.69
N ILE A 13 -17.37 -10.13 -1.81
CA ILE A 13 -18.44 -9.13 -1.96
C ILE A 13 -19.80 -9.81 -1.90
N GLY A 14 -19.98 -10.92 -2.63
CA GLY A 14 -21.23 -11.68 -2.61
C GLY A 14 -21.59 -12.26 -1.23
N ARG A 15 -20.61 -12.56 -0.39
CA ARG A 15 -20.82 -13.02 0.98
C ARG A 15 -20.95 -11.88 2.00
N GLY A 16 -20.86 -10.63 1.58
CA GLY A 16 -20.91 -9.46 2.47
C GLY A 16 -19.68 -9.26 3.36
N GLU A 17 -18.57 -9.93 3.06
CA GLU A 17 -17.29 -9.76 3.75
C GLU A 17 -16.58 -8.46 3.31
N LEU A 18 -16.84 -8.03 2.10
CA LEU A 18 -16.41 -6.77 1.50
C LEU A 18 -17.60 -6.11 0.81
N THR A 19 -17.59 -4.79 0.74
CA THR A 19 -18.60 -4.00 0.05
C THR A 19 -18.24 -3.70 -1.39
N GLY A 20 -16.95 -3.78 -1.72
CA GLY A 20 -16.39 -3.33 -2.98
C GLY A 20 -16.14 -1.82 -3.05
N ALA A 21 -16.45 -1.10 -1.96
CA ALA A 21 -16.22 0.35 -1.82
C ALA A 21 -15.26 0.69 -0.67
N GLU A 22 -14.47 -0.28 -0.22
CA GLU A 22 -13.47 -0.04 0.81
C GLU A 22 -12.42 0.96 0.34
N THR A 23 -12.00 1.83 1.26
CA THR A 23 -10.84 2.67 1.04
C THR A 23 -9.58 1.81 1.06
N VAL A 24 -8.87 1.76 -0.05
CA VAL A 24 -7.62 1.01 -0.18
C VAL A 24 -6.42 1.95 -0.20
N SER A 25 -5.31 1.49 0.36
CA SER A 25 -4.03 2.22 0.30
C SER A 25 -3.38 2.02 -1.07
N MET A 26 -2.90 3.11 -1.65
CA MET A 26 -2.06 3.09 -2.86
C MET A 26 -0.58 2.85 -2.52
N ASN A 27 -0.27 2.50 -1.27
CA ASN A 27 1.09 2.36 -0.75
C ASN A 27 1.97 3.60 -0.97
N CYS A 28 1.35 4.77 -0.97
CA CYS A 28 2.02 6.06 -1.08
C CYS A 28 1.88 6.79 0.26
N PHE A 29 2.97 6.89 1.00
CA PHE A 29 2.99 7.48 2.33
C PHE A 29 3.96 8.66 2.39
N GLY A 30 3.53 9.74 3.04
CA GLY A 30 4.40 10.83 3.46
C GLY A 30 4.57 10.77 4.99
N PHE A 31 5.81 10.80 5.45
CA PHE A 31 6.12 10.74 6.87
C PHE A 31 7.03 11.88 7.31
N THR A 32 6.92 12.26 8.56
CA THR A 32 7.94 13.05 9.23
C THR A 32 9.11 12.17 9.69
N PRO A 33 10.31 12.72 9.94
CA PRO A 33 11.43 11.94 10.46
C PRO A 33 11.18 11.21 11.78
N ALA A 34 10.15 11.58 12.52
CA ALA A 34 9.74 10.89 13.76
C ALA A 34 9.34 9.42 13.54
N LEU A 35 9.09 9.01 12.30
CA LEU A 35 8.84 7.62 11.94
C LEU A 35 10.05 6.71 12.25
N PHE A 36 11.27 7.17 11.97
CA PHE A 36 12.45 6.29 11.97
C PHE A 36 12.78 5.66 13.33
N PRO A 37 12.76 6.38 14.46
CA PRO A 37 12.98 5.76 15.77
C PRO A 37 11.95 4.67 16.09
N ALA A 38 10.67 4.89 15.73
CA ALA A 38 9.62 3.90 15.94
C ALA A 38 9.76 2.68 15.04
N LEU A 39 10.24 2.85 13.80
CA LEU A 39 10.55 1.73 12.91
C LEU A 39 11.74 0.94 13.41
N ASP A 40 12.80 1.59 13.90
CA ASP A 40 14.01 0.94 14.43
C ASP A 40 13.64 0.02 15.61
N GLU A 41 12.88 0.52 16.57
CA GLU A 41 12.38 -0.27 17.70
C GLU A 41 11.56 -1.48 17.25
N GLN A 42 10.58 -1.25 16.38
CA GLN A 42 9.67 -2.30 15.90
C GLN A 42 10.39 -3.33 15.04
N LEU A 43 11.35 -2.91 14.21
CA LEU A 43 12.15 -3.81 13.39
C LEU A 43 13.08 -4.67 14.26
N ALA A 44 13.72 -4.09 15.28
CA ALA A 44 14.55 -4.84 16.23
C ALA A 44 13.74 -5.91 16.95
N ASP A 45 12.50 -5.59 17.34
CA ASP A 45 11.59 -6.54 17.97
C ASP A 45 11.15 -7.65 17.01
N PHE A 46 10.79 -7.28 15.78
CA PHE A 46 10.46 -8.23 14.73
C PHE A 46 11.61 -9.20 14.44
N LEU A 47 12.83 -8.72 14.30
CA LEU A 47 14.00 -9.56 14.03
C LEU A 47 14.28 -10.52 15.19
N ARG A 48 14.11 -10.06 16.44
CA ARG A 48 14.29 -10.92 17.62
C ARG A 48 13.24 -12.03 17.70
N THR A 49 11.99 -11.74 17.34
CA THR A 49 10.85 -12.65 17.52
C THR A 49 10.58 -13.51 16.31
N ARG A 50 10.76 -12.98 15.10
CA ARG A 50 10.39 -13.60 13.83
C ARG A 50 11.48 -13.64 12.77
N GLY A 51 12.68 -13.13 13.07
CA GLY A 51 13.77 -13.04 12.10
C GLY A 51 14.25 -14.38 11.54
N ASN A 52 13.98 -15.49 12.24
CA ASN A 52 14.32 -16.84 11.79
C ASN A 52 13.17 -17.56 11.06
N GLU A 53 12.00 -16.91 10.92
CA GLU A 53 10.88 -17.50 10.18
C GLU A 53 11.08 -17.26 8.67
N PRO A 54 11.19 -18.32 7.85
CA PRO A 54 11.23 -18.16 6.40
C PRO A 54 9.99 -17.43 5.89
N LYS A 55 10.18 -16.45 5.01
CA LYS A 55 9.12 -15.62 4.41
C LYS A 55 8.38 -14.70 5.39
N SER A 56 8.88 -14.49 6.61
CA SER A 56 8.37 -13.42 7.44
C SER A 56 8.73 -12.07 6.83
N GLU A 57 7.80 -11.12 6.88
CA GLU A 57 7.99 -9.78 6.33
C GLU A 57 7.60 -8.74 7.38
N PHE A 58 8.40 -7.68 7.46
CA PHE A 58 8.10 -6.51 8.29
C PHE A 58 7.35 -5.48 7.45
N TYR A 59 6.04 -5.41 7.63
CA TYR A 59 5.17 -4.54 6.84
C TYR A 59 5.11 -3.13 7.41
N LEU A 60 5.43 -2.13 6.58
CA LEU A 60 5.29 -0.73 6.95
C LEU A 60 3.85 -0.36 7.39
N PRO A 61 2.78 -0.80 6.70
CA PRO A 61 1.41 -0.54 7.18
C PRO A 61 1.12 -1.09 8.57
N ALA A 62 1.68 -2.24 8.93
CA ALA A 62 1.53 -2.82 10.26
C ALA A 62 2.26 -2.00 11.33
N ALA A 63 3.48 -1.54 11.01
CA ALA A 63 4.24 -0.67 11.89
C ALA A 63 3.49 0.66 12.16
N VAL A 64 2.94 1.27 11.13
CA VAL A 64 2.12 2.49 11.26
C VAL A 64 0.86 2.22 12.09
N SER A 65 0.19 1.09 11.90
CA SER A 65 -0.98 0.71 12.71
C SER A 65 -0.62 0.54 14.19
N THR A 66 0.56 0.00 14.49
CA THR A 66 1.09 -0.10 15.85
C THR A 66 1.29 1.28 16.47
N MET A 67 1.89 2.22 15.73
CA MET A 67 2.06 3.61 16.21
C MET A 67 0.73 4.30 16.49
N ILE A 68 -0.27 4.09 15.63
CA ILE A 68 -1.64 4.61 15.84
C ILE A 68 -2.24 4.02 17.15
N ALA A 69 -2.13 2.70 17.32
CA ALA A 69 -2.65 2.03 18.52
C ALA A 69 -1.98 2.51 19.81
N ARG A 70 -0.69 2.81 19.75
CA ARG A 70 0.09 3.38 20.85
C ARG A 70 -0.14 4.89 21.05
N ARG A 71 -0.91 5.54 20.17
CA ARG A 71 -1.12 7.01 20.15
C ARG A 71 0.15 7.82 19.87
N GLU A 72 1.10 7.23 19.21
CA GLU A 72 2.38 7.84 18.83
C GLU A 72 2.28 8.56 17.47
N ALA A 73 1.27 8.21 16.66
CA ALA A 73 1.04 8.83 15.36
C ALA A 73 -0.44 8.96 15.02
N THR A 74 -0.71 9.91 14.13
CA THR A 74 -1.99 10.04 13.44
C THR A 74 -1.75 9.91 11.94
N VAL A 75 -2.73 9.37 11.20
CA VAL A 75 -2.67 9.24 9.75
C VAL A 75 -3.84 9.97 9.13
N GLN A 76 -3.54 10.89 8.24
CA GLN A 76 -4.53 11.52 7.39
C GLN A 76 -4.60 10.76 6.08
N VAL A 77 -5.79 10.28 5.72
CA VAL A 77 -6.05 9.67 4.42
C VAL A 77 -6.34 10.79 3.42
N LEU A 78 -5.55 10.84 2.36
CA LEU A 78 -5.76 11.76 1.25
C LEU A 78 -6.44 11.00 0.11
N PRO A 79 -7.69 11.32 -0.24
CA PRO A 79 -8.38 10.64 -1.34
C PRO A 79 -7.75 11.01 -2.68
N THR A 80 -7.73 10.08 -3.61
CA THR A 80 -7.35 10.30 -5.00
C THR A 80 -8.40 9.73 -5.94
N THR A 81 -8.60 10.37 -7.06
CA THR A 81 -9.45 9.90 -8.16
C THR A 81 -8.63 9.27 -9.28
N GLY A 82 -7.31 9.21 -9.11
CA GLY A 82 -6.41 8.60 -10.10
C GLY A 82 -6.59 7.10 -10.19
N ASP A 83 -6.50 6.58 -11.39
CA ASP A 83 -6.48 5.13 -11.64
C ASP A 83 -5.20 4.52 -11.06
N TRP A 84 -5.36 3.36 -10.42
CA TRP A 84 -4.21 2.59 -9.95
C TRP A 84 -3.94 1.40 -10.89
N PHE A 85 -2.70 1.24 -11.28
CA PHE A 85 -2.21 0.07 -11.99
C PHE A 85 -0.72 -0.14 -11.72
N GLY A 86 -0.31 -1.39 -11.68
CA GLY A 86 1.08 -1.75 -11.38
C GLY A 86 1.58 -2.89 -12.25
N VAL A 87 2.90 -3.07 -12.24
CA VAL A 87 3.59 -4.18 -12.89
C VAL A 87 4.23 -5.03 -11.82
N THR A 88 3.60 -6.13 -11.46
CA THR A 88 4.16 -7.13 -10.55
C THR A 88 4.60 -8.38 -11.32
N ASN A 89 3.97 -8.66 -12.45
CA ASN A 89 4.28 -9.75 -13.34
C ASN A 89 4.53 -9.25 -14.76
N ARG A 90 5.24 -10.04 -15.55
CA ARG A 90 5.55 -9.70 -16.95
C ARG A 90 4.28 -9.45 -17.78
N ASP A 91 3.22 -10.19 -17.49
CA ASP A 91 1.95 -10.14 -18.22
C ASP A 91 1.15 -8.86 -17.93
N ASP A 92 1.45 -8.15 -16.83
CA ASP A 92 0.84 -6.85 -16.51
C ASP A 92 1.32 -5.73 -17.45
N ARG A 93 2.54 -5.87 -18.00
CA ARG A 93 3.22 -4.82 -18.76
C ARG A 93 2.40 -4.27 -19.93
N PRO A 94 1.80 -5.09 -20.84
CA PRO A 94 1.02 -4.55 -21.96
C PRO A 94 -0.15 -3.67 -21.49
N ARG A 95 -0.86 -4.09 -20.46
CA ARG A 95 -1.98 -3.34 -19.88
C ARG A 95 -1.52 -2.00 -19.30
N VAL A 96 -0.43 -1.99 -18.54
CA VAL A 96 0.11 -0.77 -17.93
C VAL A 96 0.63 0.20 -18.99
N VAL A 97 1.31 -0.29 -20.04
CA VAL A 97 1.75 0.54 -21.17
C VAL A 97 0.56 1.20 -21.86
N ALA A 98 -0.51 0.45 -22.13
CA ALA A 98 -1.72 0.98 -22.75
C ALA A 98 -2.40 2.03 -21.85
N SER A 99 -2.47 1.80 -20.53
CA SER A 99 -3.04 2.73 -19.56
C SER A 99 -2.25 4.03 -19.50
N LEU A 100 -0.92 3.96 -19.44
CA LEU A 100 -0.07 5.16 -19.45
C LEU A 100 -0.18 5.93 -20.77
N ALA A 101 -0.20 5.24 -21.91
CA ALA A 101 -0.40 5.87 -23.21
C ALA A 101 -1.74 6.61 -23.28
N ALA A 102 -2.80 6.04 -22.70
CA ALA A 102 -4.10 6.71 -22.62
C ALA A 102 -4.05 7.98 -21.76
N LEU A 103 -3.34 7.97 -20.63
CA LEU A 103 -3.15 9.17 -19.78
C LEU A 103 -2.37 10.26 -20.51
N VAL A 104 -1.33 9.89 -21.26
CA VAL A 104 -0.59 10.84 -22.12
C VAL A 104 -1.50 11.41 -23.20
N HIS A 105 -2.30 10.57 -23.88
CA HIS A 105 -3.20 11.01 -24.94
C HIS A 105 -4.28 11.98 -24.40
N ARG A 106 -4.75 11.81 -23.19
CA ARG A 106 -5.69 12.72 -22.52
C ARG A 106 -5.04 13.99 -21.96
N GLY A 107 -3.72 14.11 -22.05
CA GLY A 107 -2.96 15.25 -21.53
C GLY A 107 -2.80 15.28 -20.01
N GLU A 108 -3.11 14.18 -19.32
CA GLU A 108 -2.90 14.04 -17.87
C GLU A 108 -1.42 13.84 -17.52
N TYR A 109 -0.66 13.24 -18.44
CA TYR A 109 0.79 13.14 -18.37
C TYR A 109 1.43 13.74 -19.61
N PRO A 110 2.62 14.37 -19.46
CA PRO A 110 3.39 14.81 -20.60
C PRO A 110 3.91 13.62 -21.41
N ALA A 111 4.04 13.77 -22.72
CA ALA A 111 4.59 12.75 -23.60
C ALA A 111 6.07 12.43 -23.26
N ARG A 112 6.76 13.36 -22.60
CA ARG A 112 8.14 13.25 -22.17
C ARG A 112 8.25 13.74 -20.72
N LEU A 113 8.74 12.90 -19.82
CA LEU A 113 8.86 13.22 -18.38
C LEU A 113 10.15 14.00 -18.05
N PHE A 114 11.20 13.88 -18.87
CA PHE A 114 12.52 14.49 -18.69
C PHE A 114 13.06 15.04 -20.00
#